data_30d2396bfd11921e93f7e715a0a70420
#
_entry.id   30d2396bfd11921e93f7e715a0a70420
#
_cell.length_a   1.000
_cell.length_b   1.000
_cell.length_c   1.000
_cell.angle_alpha   90.00
_cell.angle_beta   90.00
_cell.angle_gamma   90.00
#
_symmetry.space_group_name_H-M   'P 1'
#
loop_
_entity.id
_entity.type
_entity.pdbx_description
1 polymer ?
#
loop_
_entity_poly.entity_id
_entity_poly.type
_entity_poly.pdbx_seq_one_letter_code
_entity_poly.pdbx_strand_id
1 'polypeptide(L)'
;KEFYLTNIFNLAFKKGVKVNPIQTAETEVMGVNDKNDLAMAEKEIQNELRSKHLTAGVTMRDPDTVYLSKDTKIGKDVTIHPFVIIGKNVVIGNNTEIHAFSHIEDCKIGKEVSIGPYARIRPGTKINDNAKVGNFVEIKNSKIDKGSKVNHLSYIGDTEIGKKVNVGAGTITCNYDGTSKFKTVIKDKAFIGSNSSLVAPLIIGKNAYIGS
;
A
#
# COMPACT_ATOMS: atom_id res chain seq x y z
N LYS A 1 -18.91 -43.69 4.37
CA LYS A 1 -17.94 -43.93 5.45
C LYS A 1 -16.96 -42.77 5.41
N GLU A 2 -17.06 -41.88 6.40
CA GLU A 2 -16.12 -40.74 6.51
C GLU A 2 -14.81 -41.22 7.16
N PHE A 3 -13.69 -40.72 6.63
CA PHE A 3 -12.37 -40.97 7.18
C PHE A 3 -11.85 -39.66 7.76
N TYR A 4 -11.61 -39.63 9.06
CA TYR A 4 -11.02 -38.48 9.74
C TYR A 4 -9.52 -38.66 9.89
N LEU A 5 -8.75 -37.57 9.71
CA LEU A 5 -7.29 -37.59 9.85
C LEU A 5 -6.87 -38.08 11.25
N THR A 6 -7.66 -37.79 12.28
CA THR A 6 -7.45 -38.27 13.65
C THR A 6 -7.43 -39.80 13.79
N ASN A 7 -8.03 -40.54 12.84
CA ASN A 7 -7.96 -42.00 12.83
C ASN A 7 -6.53 -42.56 12.61
N ILE A 8 -5.60 -41.71 12.14
CA ILE A 8 -4.20 -42.09 11.96
C ILE A 8 -3.55 -42.52 13.28
N PHE A 9 -3.95 -41.92 14.41
CA PHE A 9 -3.45 -42.30 15.73
C PHE A 9 -3.83 -43.72 16.11
N ASN A 10 -5.07 -44.12 15.84
CA ASN A 10 -5.53 -45.49 16.06
C ASN A 10 -4.81 -46.50 15.15
N LEU A 11 -4.54 -46.12 13.91
CA LEU A 11 -3.81 -46.97 12.96
C LEU A 11 -2.32 -47.12 13.39
N ALA A 12 -1.68 -46.04 13.81
CA ALA A 12 -0.31 -46.04 14.33
C ALA A 12 -0.21 -46.96 15.55
N PHE A 13 -1.12 -46.82 16.52
CA PHE A 13 -1.15 -47.67 17.71
C PHE A 13 -1.30 -49.15 17.35
N LYS A 14 -2.23 -49.51 16.45
CA LYS A 14 -2.42 -50.90 16.00
C LYS A 14 -1.20 -51.47 15.29
N LYS A 15 -0.37 -50.63 14.67
CA LYS A 15 0.86 -51.04 14.01
C LYS A 15 2.11 -50.92 14.88
N GLY A 16 1.98 -50.61 16.17
CA GLY A 16 3.11 -50.46 17.11
C GLY A 16 4.00 -49.25 16.77
N VAL A 17 3.53 -48.28 16.01
CA VAL A 17 4.27 -47.06 15.66
C VAL A 17 4.15 -46.06 16.80
N LYS A 18 5.28 -45.60 17.31
CA LYS A 18 5.34 -44.57 18.35
C LYS A 18 4.92 -43.22 17.80
N VAL A 19 3.95 -42.57 18.42
CA VAL A 19 3.51 -41.22 18.12
C VAL A 19 3.96 -40.29 19.25
N ASN A 20 4.68 -39.24 18.91
CA ASN A 20 5.10 -38.21 19.87
C ASN A 20 4.26 -36.95 19.66
N PRO A 21 3.54 -36.46 20.67
CA PRO A 21 2.82 -35.19 20.57
C PRO A 21 3.80 -34.01 20.56
N ILE A 22 3.52 -33.00 19.79
CA ILE A 22 4.18 -31.70 19.82
C ILE A 22 3.16 -30.68 20.31
N GLN A 23 3.49 -30.00 21.41
CA GLN A 23 2.64 -28.93 21.93
C GLN A 23 2.86 -27.66 21.09
N THR A 24 1.79 -27.03 20.66
CA THR A 24 1.79 -25.75 19.94
C THR A 24 0.69 -24.84 20.46
N ALA A 25 0.72 -23.54 20.10
CA ALA A 25 -0.35 -22.63 20.44
C ALA A 25 -1.63 -22.99 19.70
N GLU A 26 -2.79 -22.82 20.33
CA GLU A 26 -4.10 -23.08 19.73
C GLU A 26 -4.30 -22.27 18.43
N THR A 27 -3.79 -21.03 18.38
CA THR A 27 -3.83 -20.15 17.22
C THR A 27 -3.11 -20.69 15.99
N GLU A 28 -2.05 -21.53 16.19
CA GLU A 28 -1.31 -22.13 15.07
C GLU A 28 -2.07 -23.30 14.41
N VAL A 29 -3.02 -23.90 15.11
CA VAL A 29 -3.78 -25.06 14.64
C VAL A 29 -5.27 -24.77 14.50
N MET A 30 -5.64 -23.50 14.46
CA MET A 30 -7.02 -23.06 14.34
C MET A 30 -7.66 -23.59 13.04
N GLY A 31 -8.75 -24.35 13.19
CA GLY A 31 -9.59 -24.75 12.06
C GLY A 31 -10.51 -23.63 11.61
N VAL A 32 -10.74 -23.52 10.31
CA VAL A 32 -11.67 -22.56 9.72
C VAL A 32 -12.81 -23.31 9.07
N ASN A 33 -13.99 -23.30 9.68
CA ASN A 33 -15.17 -24.03 9.21
C ASN A 33 -16.26 -23.08 8.69
N ASP A 34 -16.29 -21.85 9.21
CA ASP A 34 -17.29 -20.85 8.83
C ASP A 34 -16.66 -19.43 8.72
N LYS A 35 -17.52 -18.44 8.50
CA LYS A 35 -17.09 -17.04 8.35
C LYS A 35 -16.65 -16.39 9.67
N ASN A 36 -17.14 -16.88 10.80
CA ASN A 36 -16.70 -16.40 12.11
C ASN A 36 -15.27 -16.88 12.38
N ASP A 37 -15.02 -18.18 12.15
CA ASP A 37 -13.68 -18.75 12.27
C ASP A 37 -12.69 -18.02 11.34
N LEU A 38 -13.09 -17.72 10.09
CA LEU A 38 -12.28 -16.96 9.14
C LEU A 38 -11.96 -15.56 9.66
N ALA A 39 -12.94 -14.86 10.24
CA ALA A 39 -12.71 -13.53 10.81
C ALA A 39 -11.78 -13.57 12.02
N MET A 40 -11.87 -14.61 12.85
CA MET A 40 -10.97 -14.83 13.97
C MET A 40 -9.53 -15.12 13.48
N ALA A 41 -9.37 -15.99 12.49
CA ALA A 41 -8.06 -16.29 11.91
C ALA A 41 -7.42 -15.05 11.25
N GLU A 42 -8.19 -14.25 10.53
CA GLU A 42 -7.74 -12.96 9.98
C GLU A 42 -7.25 -12.01 11.08
N LYS A 43 -8.00 -11.89 12.18
CA LYS A 43 -7.63 -11.04 13.32
C LYS A 43 -6.28 -11.49 13.92
N GLU A 44 -6.06 -12.78 14.10
CA GLU A 44 -4.80 -13.31 14.64
C GLU A 44 -3.62 -13.03 13.71
N ILE A 45 -3.78 -13.25 12.41
CA ILE A 45 -2.76 -12.92 11.42
C ILE A 45 -2.45 -11.42 11.42
N GLN A 46 -3.47 -10.55 11.50
CA GLN A 46 -3.25 -9.10 11.57
C GLN A 46 -2.52 -8.70 12.87
N ASN A 47 -2.82 -9.32 13.99
CA ASN A 47 -2.11 -9.11 15.26
C ASN A 47 -0.62 -9.47 15.13
N GLU A 48 -0.32 -10.62 14.52
CA GLU A 48 1.06 -11.07 14.28
C GLU A 48 1.82 -10.09 13.38
N LEU A 49 1.23 -9.69 12.25
CA LEU A 49 1.84 -8.78 11.30
C LEU A 49 2.13 -7.41 11.92
N ARG A 50 1.18 -6.85 12.65
CA ARG A 50 1.34 -5.58 13.38
C ARG A 50 2.44 -5.67 14.42
N SER A 51 2.42 -6.70 15.25
CA SER A 51 3.43 -6.94 16.29
C SER A 51 4.84 -7.03 15.70
N LYS A 52 5.01 -7.76 14.61
CA LYS A 52 6.27 -7.87 13.86
C LYS A 52 6.80 -6.49 13.44
N HIS A 53 5.96 -5.65 12.86
CA HIS A 53 6.38 -4.35 12.39
C HIS A 53 6.62 -3.35 13.52
N LEU A 54 5.81 -3.36 14.56
CA LEU A 54 6.02 -2.55 15.77
C LEU A 54 7.38 -2.88 16.41
N THR A 55 7.69 -4.16 16.57
CA THR A 55 8.99 -4.62 17.11
C THR A 55 10.16 -4.22 16.20
N ALA A 56 9.93 -4.11 14.87
CA ALA A 56 10.94 -3.67 13.91
C ALA A 56 11.13 -2.14 13.85
N GLY A 57 10.42 -1.35 14.67
CA GLY A 57 10.58 0.11 14.77
C GLY A 57 9.59 0.92 13.92
N VAL A 58 8.46 0.33 13.53
CA VAL A 58 7.34 1.05 12.92
C VAL A 58 6.44 1.59 14.04
N THR A 59 5.97 2.82 13.90
CA THR A 59 4.96 3.41 14.80
C THR A 59 3.59 3.27 14.20
N MET A 60 2.65 2.65 14.90
CA MET A 60 1.23 2.64 14.56
C MET A 60 0.45 3.33 15.68
N ARG A 61 -0.27 4.42 15.35
CA ARG A 61 -0.99 5.21 16.38
C ARG A 61 -2.18 4.46 16.95
N ASP A 62 -2.83 3.64 16.14
CA ASP A 62 -3.91 2.74 16.53
C ASP A 62 -3.75 1.44 15.73
N PRO A 63 -2.96 0.48 16.24
CA PRO A 63 -2.62 -0.73 15.51
C PRO A 63 -3.84 -1.52 15.04
N ASP A 64 -4.89 -1.60 15.83
CA ASP A 64 -6.07 -2.43 15.53
C ASP A 64 -6.84 -1.97 14.29
N THR A 65 -6.65 -0.73 13.87
CA THR A 65 -7.28 -0.16 12.67
C THR A 65 -6.39 -0.25 11.42
N VAL A 66 -5.17 -0.77 11.55
CA VAL A 66 -4.22 -0.91 10.43
C VAL A 66 -4.27 -2.33 9.89
N TYR A 67 -4.53 -2.48 8.59
CA TYR A 67 -4.51 -3.75 7.88
C TYR A 67 -3.28 -3.89 7.00
N LEU A 68 -2.59 -5.02 7.13
CA LEU A 68 -1.32 -5.31 6.45
C LEU A 68 -1.41 -6.60 5.64
N SER A 69 -0.75 -6.63 4.48
CA SER A 69 -0.51 -7.88 3.77
C SER A 69 0.78 -8.56 4.28
N LYS A 70 0.82 -9.88 4.25
CA LYS A 70 1.95 -10.70 4.74
C LYS A 70 3.29 -10.35 4.06
N ASP A 71 3.24 -9.92 2.82
CA ASP A 71 4.41 -9.58 1.99
C ASP A 71 4.83 -8.10 2.08
N THR A 72 4.11 -7.29 2.87
CA THR A 72 4.43 -5.87 3.10
C THR A 72 5.82 -5.73 3.72
N LYS A 73 6.62 -4.81 3.18
CA LYS A 73 7.95 -4.46 3.70
C LYS A 73 7.96 -3.00 4.13
N ILE A 74 8.22 -2.75 5.41
CA ILE A 74 8.20 -1.42 6.00
C ILE A 74 9.56 -1.13 6.62
N GLY A 75 10.13 0.04 6.29
CA GLY A 75 11.39 0.51 6.84
C GLY A 75 11.27 0.99 8.29
N LYS A 76 12.40 1.41 8.86
CA LYS A 76 12.46 1.94 10.23
C LYS A 76 11.84 3.33 10.31
N ASP A 77 11.32 3.68 11.50
CA ASP A 77 10.78 5.00 11.81
C ASP A 77 9.64 5.44 10.87
N VAL A 78 8.94 4.48 10.27
CA VAL A 78 7.71 4.74 9.52
C VAL A 78 6.57 4.94 10.52
N THR A 79 5.76 5.98 10.31
CA THR A 79 4.56 6.24 11.09
C THR A 79 3.31 5.93 10.27
N ILE A 80 2.42 5.09 10.81
CA ILE A 80 1.15 4.72 10.21
C ILE A 80 0.02 5.21 11.12
N HIS A 81 -0.87 6.00 10.54
CA HIS A 81 -2.04 6.53 11.23
C HIS A 81 -3.22 5.53 11.21
N PRO A 82 -4.29 5.78 11.97
CA PRO A 82 -5.45 4.91 12.02
C PRO A 82 -6.13 4.70 10.65
N PHE A 83 -6.80 3.56 10.49
CA PHE A 83 -7.60 3.21 9.31
C PHE A 83 -6.82 3.17 7.99
N VAL A 84 -5.55 2.78 8.05
CA VAL A 84 -4.72 2.58 6.86
C VAL A 84 -4.78 1.13 6.42
N ILE A 85 -4.96 0.91 5.11
CA ILE A 85 -4.93 -0.41 4.49
C ILE A 85 -3.71 -0.49 3.57
N ILE A 86 -2.84 -1.46 3.85
CA ILE A 86 -1.66 -1.76 3.04
C ILE A 86 -1.81 -3.15 2.43
N GLY A 87 -2.10 -3.18 1.15
CA GLY A 87 -2.31 -4.39 0.37
C GLY A 87 -1.00 -5.08 -0.03
N LYS A 88 -1.11 -6.00 -0.99
CA LYS A 88 0.02 -6.83 -1.45
C LYS A 88 1.11 -6.02 -2.17
N ASN A 89 2.33 -6.56 -2.18
CA ASN A 89 3.48 -6.04 -2.93
C ASN A 89 3.85 -4.58 -2.58
N VAL A 90 3.67 -4.16 -1.33
CA VAL A 90 4.01 -2.80 -0.89
C VAL A 90 5.37 -2.77 -0.20
N VAL A 91 6.21 -1.82 -0.62
CA VAL A 91 7.50 -1.52 0.00
C VAL A 91 7.52 -0.06 0.42
N ILE A 92 7.79 0.22 1.70
CA ILE A 92 7.83 1.57 2.28
C ILE A 92 9.21 1.83 2.85
N GLY A 93 9.85 2.93 2.42
CA GLY A 93 11.15 3.37 2.92
C GLY A 93 11.07 4.05 4.28
N ASN A 94 12.24 4.22 4.91
CA ASN A 94 12.38 4.77 6.27
C ASN A 94 11.81 6.19 6.41
N ASN A 95 11.41 6.56 7.62
CA ASN A 95 10.93 7.91 7.98
C ASN A 95 9.72 8.39 7.15
N THR A 96 8.97 7.47 6.56
CA THR A 96 7.76 7.78 5.78
C THR A 96 6.54 7.84 6.70
N GLU A 97 5.63 8.76 6.42
CA GLU A 97 4.41 8.93 7.17
C GLU A 97 3.19 8.64 6.28
N ILE A 98 2.35 7.68 6.71
CA ILE A 98 1.10 7.31 6.04
C ILE A 98 -0.05 7.79 6.91
N HIS A 99 -0.75 8.80 6.44
CA HIS A 99 -1.88 9.40 7.16
C HIS A 99 -3.16 8.59 7.02
N ALA A 100 -4.08 8.83 7.93
CA ALA A 100 -5.32 8.06 8.10
C ALA A 100 -6.16 7.92 6.83
N PHE A 101 -6.90 6.82 6.77
CA PHE A 101 -7.82 6.48 5.67
C PHE A 101 -7.16 6.34 4.30
N SER A 102 -5.86 6.07 4.25
CA SER A 102 -5.16 5.81 2.99
C SER A 102 -5.19 4.33 2.64
N HIS A 103 -5.33 4.04 1.33
CA HIS A 103 -5.29 2.69 0.78
C HIS A 103 -4.15 2.56 -0.23
N ILE A 104 -3.24 1.61 0.02
CA ILE A 104 -1.98 1.48 -0.69
C ILE A 104 -1.81 0.03 -1.13
N GLU A 105 -1.56 -0.21 -2.41
CA GLU A 105 -1.34 -1.55 -2.96
C GLU A 105 -0.35 -1.55 -4.12
N ASP A 106 0.41 -2.65 -4.25
CA ASP A 106 1.32 -2.96 -5.35
C ASP A 106 2.16 -1.75 -5.82
N CYS A 107 2.92 -1.18 -4.88
CA CYS A 107 3.70 0.02 -5.12
C CYS A 107 5.01 0.06 -4.32
N LYS A 108 5.89 0.98 -4.72
CA LYS A 108 7.14 1.26 -4.02
C LYS A 108 7.18 2.72 -3.57
N ILE A 109 7.36 2.93 -2.28
CA ILE A 109 7.42 4.23 -1.63
C ILE A 109 8.82 4.41 -1.07
N GLY A 110 9.45 5.53 -1.40
CA GLY A 110 10.79 5.91 -0.94
C GLY A 110 10.85 6.32 0.52
N LYS A 111 11.93 6.99 0.89
CA LYS A 111 12.17 7.51 2.24
C LYS A 111 11.59 8.91 2.41
N GLU A 112 11.21 9.27 3.65
CA GLU A 112 10.76 10.63 3.98
C GLU A 112 9.58 11.09 3.09
N VAL A 113 8.72 10.16 2.70
CA VAL A 113 7.52 10.44 1.92
C VAL A 113 6.35 10.69 2.87
N SER A 114 5.44 11.59 2.50
CA SER A 114 4.18 11.80 3.21
C SER A 114 3.02 11.43 2.28
N ILE A 115 2.11 10.55 2.74
CA ILE A 115 0.95 10.08 1.97
C ILE A 115 -0.32 10.25 2.76
N GLY A 116 -1.33 10.86 2.15
CA GLY A 116 -2.65 11.04 2.70
C GLY A 116 -2.85 12.37 3.44
N PRO A 117 -3.93 12.47 4.22
CA PRO A 117 -4.97 11.46 4.44
C PRO A 117 -5.85 11.21 3.20
N TYR A 118 -6.62 10.10 3.23
CA TYR A 118 -7.53 9.73 2.13
C TYR A 118 -6.85 9.61 0.76
N ALA A 119 -5.61 9.15 0.74
CA ALA A 119 -4.90 8.89 -0.51
C ALA A 119 -5.12 7.45 -0.99
N ARG A 120 -5.22 7.27 -2.31
CA ARG A 120 -5.28 5.95 -2.92
C ARG A 120 -4.09 5.73 -3.83
N ILE A 121 -3.20 4.83 -3.44
CA ILE A 121 -2.02 4.45 -4.24
C ILE A 121 -2.28 3.08 -4.85
N ARG A 122 -2.35 3.04 -6.17
CA ARG A 122 -2.74 1.86 -6.94
C ARG A 122 -1.54 1.18 -7.59
N PRO A 123 -1.76 -0.05 -8.13
CA PRO A 123 -0.72 -0.86 -8.76
C PRO A 123 0.14 -0.13 -9.79
N GLY A 124 1.42 -0.51 -9.83
CA GLY A 124 2.40 0.03 -10.76
C GLY A 124 2.97 1.40 -10.37
N THR A 125 2.63 1.91 -9.17
CA THR A 125 3.08 3.23 -8.73
C THR A 125 4.43 3.17 -8.03
N LYS A 126 5.29 4.15 -8.34
CA LYS A 126 6.56 4.40 -7.65
C LYS A 126 6.64 5.84 -7.17
N ILE A 127 6.79 6.03 -5.86
CA ILE A 127 6.95 7.34 -5.22
C ILE A 127 8.35 7.41 -4.65
N ASN A 128 9.17 8.33 -5.14
CA ASN A 128 10.55 8.49 -4.70
C ASN A 128 10.66 9.41 -3.48
N ASP A 129 11.87 9.47 -2.91
CA ASP A 129 12.15 10.12 -1.64
C ASP A 129 11.66 11.58 -1.54
N ASN A 130 11.25 11.99 -0.35
CA ASN A 130 10.80 13.35 -0.03
C ASN A 130 9.58 13.85 -0.86
N ALA A 131 8.90 12.97 -1.57
CA ALA A 131 7.68 13.34 -2.28
C ALA A 131 6.50 13.47 -1.31
N LYS A 132 5.51 14.28 -1.69
CA LYS A 132 4.28 14.46 -0.92
C LYS A 132 3.07 14.16 -1.78
N VAL A 133 2.21 13.28 -1.28
CA VAL A 133 0.91 12.94 -1.85
C VAL A 133 -0.13 13.27 -0.79
N GLY A 134 -0.97 14.23 -1.03
CA GLY A 134 -1.90 14.73 -0.02
C GLY A 134 -3.30 14.10 -0.10
N ASN A 135 -4.27 14.83 0.40
CA ASN A 135 -5.62 14.34 0.59
C ASN A 135 -6.43 14.23 -0.71
N PHE A 136 -7.22 13.15 -0.78
CA PHE A 136 -8.07 12.84 -1.94
C PHE A 136 -7.29 12.80 -3.25
N VAL A 137 -6.08 12.25 -3.20
CA VAL A 137 -5.24 12.02 -4.37
C VAL A 137 -5.23 10.54 -4.71
N GLU A 138 -5.54 10.24 -5.97
CA GLU A 138 -5.39 8.90 -6.52
C GLU A 138 -4.23 8.85 -7.50
N ILE A 139 -3.32 7.88 -7.31
CA ILE A 139 -2.17 7.66 -8.21
C ILE A 139 -2.19 6.20 -8.70
N LYS A 140 -2.09 6.03 -10.02
CA LYS A 140 -2.09 4.72 -10.66
C LYS A 140 -1.01 4.62 -11.73
N ASN A 141 -0.26 3.52 -11.74
CA ASN A 141 0.74 3.20 -12.78
C ASN A 141 1.62 4.41 -13.14
N SER A 142 2.14 5.09 -12.12
CA SER A 142 2.82 6.38 -12.28
C SER A 142 4.09 6.45 -11.44
N LYS A 143 5.02 7.31 -11.88
CA LYS A 143 6.23 7.61 -11.14
C LYS A 143 6.19 9.05 -10.66
N ILE A 144 6.35 9.25 -9.34
CA ILE A 144 6.51 10.54 -8.69
C ILE A 144 7.96 10.65 -8.24
N ASP A 145 8.74 11.55 -8.83
CA ASP A 145 10.15 11.66 -8.52
C ASP A 145 10.41 12.56 -7.30
N LYS A 146 11.67 12.56 -6.85
CA LYS A 146 12.13 13.14 -5.59
C LYS A 146 11.64 14.58 -5.36
N GLY A 147 11.04 14.80 -4.19
CA GLY A 147 10.61 16.11 -3.72
C GLY A 147 9.42 16.72 -4.47
N SER A 148 8.74 15.95 -5.31
CA SER A 148 7.55 16.42 -6.02
C SER A 148 6.31 16.33 -5.14
N LYS A 149 5.33 17.18 -5.42
CA LYS A 149 4.14 17.37 -4.59
C LYS A 149 2.88 17.24 -5.43
N VAL A 150 1.97 16.37 -4.99
CA VAL A 150 0.61 16.22 -5.49
C VAL A 150 -0.31 16.26 -4.27
N ASN A 151 -0.74 17.45 -3.87
CA ASN A 151 -1.25 17.63 -2.51
C ASN A 151 -2.75 17.54 -2.35
N HIS A 152 -3.56 17.76 -3.39
CA HIS A 152 -5.01 17.93 -3.20
C HIS A 152 -5.83 17.47 -4.41
N LEU A 153 -6.86 16.65 -4.14
CA LEU A 153 -8.00 16.41 -5.07
C LEU A 153 -7.58 16.08 -6.51
N SER A 154 -6.57 15.27 -6.71
CA SER A 154 -5.97 15.02 -8.02
C SER A 154 -6.00 13.56 -8.43
N TYR A 155 -6.14 13.30 -9.73
CA TYR A 155 -5.95 12.00 -10.33
C TYR A 155 -4.70 11.98 -11.21
N ILE A 156 -3.76 11.11 -10.90
CA ILE A 156 -2.49 10.92 -11.62
C ILE A 156 -2.43 9.48 -12.14
N GLY A 157 -2.73 9.30 -13.40
CA GLY A 157 -2.71 7.99 -14.07
C GLY A 157 -1.72 7.95 -15.24
N ASP A 158 -1.01 6.83 -15.39
CA ASP A 158 -0.06 6.57 -16.48
C ASP A 158 0.94 7.73 -16.72
N THR A 159 1.49 8.30 -15.62
CA THR A 159 2.23 9.56 -15.65
C THR A 159 3.64 9.42 -15.07
N GLU A 160 4.61 10.07 -15.69
CA GLU A 160 5.94 10.30 -15.11
C GLU A 160 6.07 11.76 -14.66
N ILE A 161 6.18 11.97 -13.35
CA ILE A 161 6.44 13.28 -12.74
C ILE A 161 7.91 13.34 -12.33
N GLY A 162 8.64 14.32 -12.88
CA GLY A 162 10.05 14.60 -12.58
C GLY A 162 10.27 15.13 -11.16
N LYS A 163 11.50 15.60 -10.89
CA LYS A 163 11.90 16.06 -9.55
C LYS A 163 11.36 17.47 -9.26
N LYS A 164 10.95 17.69 -7.99
CA LYS A 164 10.52 19.02 -7.48
C LYS A 164 9.40 19.67 -8.32
N VAL A 165 8.54 18.86 -8.90
CA VAL A 165 7.33 19.32 -9.57
C VAL A 165 6.28 19.64 -8.54
N ASN A 166 5.50 20.69 -8.78
CA ASN A 166 4.31 21.01 -8.00
C ASN A 166 3.05 20.84 -8.86
N VAL A 167 2.16 19.97 -8.40
CA VAL A 167 0.85 19.74 -9.04
C VAL A 167 -0.23 20.45 -8.23
N GLY A 168 -0.93 21.38 -8.84
CA GLY A 168 -2.02 22.15 -8.25
C GLY A 168 -3.25 21.28 -7.95
N ALA A 169 -4.08 21.78 -7.06
CA ALA A 169 -5.31 21.11 -6.64
C ALA A 169 -6.27 20.87 -7.82
N GLY A 170 -6.96 19.74 -7.83
CA GLY A 170 -7.94 19.44 -8.87
C GLY A 170 -7.34 19.04 -10.23
N THR A 171 -6.02 18.81 -10.30
CA THR A 171 -5.37 18.40 -11.56
C THR A 171 -5.72 16.96 -11.90
N ILE A 172 -6.07 16.73 -13.17
CA ILE A 172 -6.40 15.41 -13.72
C ILE A 172 -5.51 15.11 -14.92
N THR A 173 -4.82 13.98 -14.90
CA THR A 173 -4.19 13.43 -16.10
C THR A 173 -5.24 12.64 -16.88
N CYS A 174 -5.69 13.19 -18.02
CA CYS A 174 -6.68 12.55 -18.89
C CYS A 174 -5.97 11.51 -19.76
N ASN A 175 -5.72 10.34 -19.18
CA ASN A 175 -4.87 9.30 -19.78
C ASN A 175 -5.62 8.29 -20.66
N TYR A 176 -6.95 8.42 -20.80
CA TYR A 176 -7.79 7.48 -21.53
C TYR A 176 -8.72 8.22 -22.51
N ASP A 177 -8.73 7.80 -23.77
CA ASP A 177 -9.54 8.40 -24.84
C ASP A 177 -10.85 7.65 -25.15
N GLY A 178 -11.18 6.66 -24.34
CA GLY A 178 -12.32 5.76 -24.56
C GLY A 178 -11.91 4.40 -25.14
N THR A 179 -10.71 4.27 -25.70
CA THR A 179 -10.21 3.04 -26.32
C THR A 179 -8.83 2.67 -25.78
N SER A 180 -7.90 3.62 -25.75
CA SER A 180 -6.49 3.44 -25.42
C SER A 180 -6.04 4.35 -24.30
N LYS A 181 -4.95 3.95 -23.63
CA LYS A 181 -4.30 4.76 -22.59
C LYS A 181 -3.02 5.35 -23.11
N PHE A 182 -2.80 6.61 -22.76
CA PHE A 182 -1.63 7.38 -23.16
C PHE A 182 -0.91 7.95 -21.96
N LYS A 183 0.36 8.26 -22.15
CA LYS A 183 1.25 8.69 -21.09
C LYS A 183 1.37 10.21 -21.04
N THR A 184 1.41 10.74 -19.82
CA THR A 184 1.81 12.12 -19.55
C THR A 184 3.21 12.13 -18.95
N VAL A 185 4.06 13.06 -19.41
CA VAL A 185 5.42 13.27 -18.87
C VAL A 185 5.55 14.72 -18.42
N ILE A 186 5.80 14.91 -17.13
CA ILE A 186 6.02 16.24 -16.54
C ILE A 186 7.48 16.29 -16.10
N LYS A 187 8.27 17.16 -16.75
CA LYS A 187 9.70 17.27 -16.47
C LYS A 187 9.97 18.04 -15.18
N ASP A 188 11.23 17.99 -14.72
CA ASP A 188 11.67 18.55 -13.44
C ASP A 188 11.26 20.01 -13.25
N LYS A 189 10.88 20.35 -12.01
CA LYS A 189 10.57 21.71 -11.56
C LYS A 189 9.42 22.40 -12.32
N ALA A 190 8.60 21.65 -13.04
CA ALA A 190 7.38 22.21 -13.63
C ALA A 190 6.38 22.56 -12.52
N PHE A 191 5.59 23.60 -12.76
CA PHE A 191 4.47 24.00 -11.93
C PHE A 191 3.18 23.85 -12.73
N ILE A 192 2.24 23.08 -12.19
CA ILE A 192 0.93 22.87 -12.78
C ILE A 192 -0.08 23.62 -11.93
N GLY A 193 -0.81 24.53 -12.53
CA GLY A 193 -1.88 25.27 -11.87
C GLY A 193 -3.06 24.40 -11.48
N SER A 194 -3.90 24.93 -10.60
CA SER A 194 -5.08 24.21 -10.12
C SER A 194 -6.09 23.97 -11.24
N ASN A 195 -6.90 22.89 -11.11
CA ASN A 195 -7.94 22.51 -12.06
C ASN A 195 -7.45 22.26 -13.50
N SER A 196 -6.16 21.93 -13.66
CA SER A 196 -5.60 21.60 -14.97
C SER A 196 -6.05 20.21 -15.44
N SER A 197 -6.57 20.12 -16.67
CA SER A 197 -6.84 18.85 -17.36
C SER A 197 -5.70 18.57 -18.35
N LEU A 198 -4.83 17.62 -18.00
CA LEU A 198 -3.65 17.25 -18.79
C LEU A 198 -4.01 16.10 -19.74
N VAL A 199 -4.40 16.45 -20.96
CA VAL A 199 -4.85 15.47 -21.98
C VAL A 199 -3.63 14.79 -22.60
N ALA A 200 -3.51 13.49 -22.34
CA ALA A 200 -2.44 12.65 -22.87
C ALA A 200 -2.70 12.23 -24.34
N PRO A 201 -1.63 11.98 -25.17
CA PRO A 201 -0.23 12.03 -24.79
C PRO A 201 0.30 13.46 -24.63
N LEU A 202 1.02 13.74 -23.55
CA LEU A 202 1.46 15.10 -23.23
C LEU A 202 2.87 15.09 -22.64
N ILE A 203 3.71 16.04 -23.05
CA ILE A 203 5.01 16.30 -22.45
C ILE A 203 5.05 17.75 -21.99
N ILE A 204 5.20 17.97 -20.67
CA ILE A 204 5.42 19.29 -20.07
C ILE A 204 6.90 19.46 -19.81
N GLY A 205 7.49 20.52 -20.35
CA GLY A 205 8.92 20.79 -20.28
C GLY A 205 9.44 21.09 -18.87
N LYS A 206 10.76 21.04 -18.73
CA LYS A 206 11.43 21.42 -17.47
C LYS A 206 11.20 22.91 -17.17
N ASN A 207 10.93 23.22 -15.90
CA ASN A 207 10.61 24.57 -15.41
C ASN A 207 9.38 25.22 -16.09
N ALA A 208 8.56 24.46 -16.81
CA ALA A 208 7.34 24.99 -17.39
C ALA A 208 6.36 25.42 -16.29
N TYR A 209 5.62 26.47 -16.56
CA TYR A 209 4.57 26.99 -15.69
C TYR A 209 3.23 26.92 -16.46
N ILE A 210 2.30 26.13 -15.92
CA ILE A 210 0.93 26.03 -16.44
C ILE A 210 0.05 26.83 -15.49
N GLY A 211 -0.70 27.78 -16.02
CA GLY A 211 -1.69 28.53 -15.25
C GLY A 211 -2.88 27.68 -14.81
N SER A 212 -3.70 28.26 -13.96
CA SER A 212 -4.97 27.67 -13.51
C SER A 212 -6.08 27.94 -14.50
#